data_062e9d6e8594fef676d106d572e3292b
#
_entry.id   062e9d6e8594fef676d106d572e3292b
#
_cell.length_a   1.000
_cell.length_b   1.000
_cell.length_c   1.000
_cell.angle_alpha   90.00
_cell.angle_beta   90.00
_cell.angle_gamma   90.00
#
_symmetry.space_group_name_H-M   'P 1'
#
loop_
_entity.id
_entity.type
_entity.pdbx_description
1 polymer ?
#
loop_
_entity_poly.entity_id
_entity_poly.type
_entity_poly.pdbx_seq_one_letter_code
_entity_poly.pdbx_strand_id
1 'polypeptide(L)'
;MTEFSASDYGIFSDGVKSVNTLNDKLGSIQSELNNAKNNLNSDSVFMGPICDNCVEKFGKLDTKVSSMVNNYKKIGEYLNETAVEYTKGDTKSAKKILKFENGEITSSNFVVDTGNATKDAIFNYLANEGFNNAAICGIMANMESESSFRLDALGDNGSSYGLCQWHNERWTALRNYCNQNGLSESSLEGQLGYLMYELKNNYSNFYNEMLNVPNTQQGAYDAAYKWTVSFERPANADGAGRSRGSKAQNDNYWGTYGLDNIKLT
;
A
#
# COMPACT_ATOMS: atom_id res chain seq x y z
N MET A 1 29.25 5.61 -4.46
CA MET A 1 28.09 5.35 -3.59
C MET A 1 27.43 4.10 -4.14
N THR A 2 27.29 3.06 -3.34
CA THR A 2 26.59 1.84 -3.73
C THR A 2 25.10 2.17 -3.87
N GLU A 3 24.54 1.98 -5.08
CA GLU A 3 23.12 2.14 -5.31
C GLU A 3 22.34 1.13 -4.46
N PHE A 4 21.32 1.60 -3.76
CA PHE A 4 20.41 0.77 -2.97
C PHE A 4 19.45 0.07 -3.94
N SER A 5 19.44 -1.25 -3.97
CA SER A 5 18.62 -2.02 -4.90
C SER A 5 17.21 -2.29 -4.34
N ALA A 6 16.25 -2.63 -5.19
CA ALA A 6 14.92 -3.06 -4.78
C ALA A 6 14.93 -4.28 -3.86
N SER A 7 15.94 -5.16 -3.99
CA SER A 7 16.16 -6.27 -3.07
C SER A 7 16.51 -5.79 -1.66
N ASP A 8 17.29 -4.72 -1.55
CA ASP A 8 17.65 -4.12 -0.26
C ASP A 8 16.42 -3.49 0.40
N TYR A 9 15.53 -2.91 -0.39
CA TYR A 9 14.26 -2.39 0.08
C TYR A 9 13.30 -3.49 0.58
N GLY A 10 13.22 -4.64 -0.12
CA GLY A 10 12.48 -5.81 0.32
C GLY A 10 12.95 -6.32 1.68
N ILE A 11 14.28 -6.46 1.85
CA ILE A 11 14.91 -6.84 3.10
C ILE A 11 14.56 -5.83 4.21
N PHE A 12 14.56 -4.54 3.89
CA PHE A 12 14.25 -3.47 4.84
C PHE A 12 12.77 -3.51 5.28
N SER A 13 11.84 -3.65 4.33
CA SER A 13 10.41 -3.81 4.60
C SER A 13 10.09 -5.04 5.44
N ASP A 14 10.75 -6.17 5.15
CA ASP A 14 10.58 -7.41 5.91
C ASP A 14 11.23 -7.32 7.29
N GLY A 15 12.31 -6.58 7.43
CA GLY A 15 12.91 -6.22 8.72
C GLY A 15 11.93 -5.44 9.60
N VAL A 16 11.27 -4.44 9.05
CA VAL A 16 10.24 -3.63 9.73
C VAL A 16 9.05 -4.49 10.17
N LYS A 17 8.53 -5.36 9.28
CA LYS A 17 7.45 -6.30 9.62
C LYS A 17 7.85 -7.26 10.75
N SER A 18 9.09 -7.74 10.71
CA SER A 18 9.63 -8.64 11.75
C SER A 18 9.73 -7.94 13.10
N VAL A 19 10.17 -6.67 13.14
CA VAL A 19 10.22 -5.87 14.36
C VAL A 19 8.83 -5.64 14.92
N ASN A 20 7.83 -5.32 14.10
CA ASN A 20 6.44 -5.14 14.54
C ASN A 20 5.88 -6.44 15.12
N THR A 21 6.06 -7.57 14.43
CA THR A 21 5.60 -8.88 14.92
C THR A 21 6.24 -9.25 16.27
N LEU A 22 7.51 -8.88 16.47
CA LEU A 22 8.20 -9.11 17.74
C LEU A 22 7.67 -8.20 18.84
N ASN A 23 7.39 -6.93 18.55
CA ASN A 23 6.79 -6.00 19.50
C ASN A 23 5.41 -6.46 19.97
N ASP A 24 4.55 -6.94 19.07
CA ASP A 24 3.24 -7.51 19.42
C ASP A 24 3.36 -8.70 20.35
N LYS A 25 4.27 -9.64 20.01
CA LYS A 25 4.53 -10.81 20.86
C LYS A 25 5.07 -10.44 22.25
N LEU A 26 5.97 -9.47 22.31
CA LEU A 26 6.53 -8.98 23.58
C LEU A 26 5.46 -8.26 24.40
N GLY A 27 4.56 -7.48 23.79
CA GLY A 27 3.40 -6.87 24.43
C GLY A 27 2.45 -7.91 25.03
N SER A 28 2.18 -9.00 24.31
CA SER A 28 1.38 -10.12 24.81
C SER A 28 2.05 -10.81 26.01
N ILE A 29 3.35 -11.09 25.94
CA ILE A 29 4.13 -11.68 27.05
C ILE A 29 4.10 -10.75 28.27
N GLN A 30 4.25 -9.45 28.08
CA GLN A 30 4.21 -8.47 29.18
C GLN A 30 2.84 -8.44 29.87
N SER A 31 1.76 -8.55 29.09
CA SER A 31 0.40 -8.63 29.61
C SER A 31 0.19 -9.93 30.43
N GLU A 32 0.64 -11.07 29.91
CA GLU A 32 0.56 -12.35 30.62
C GLU A 32 1.38 -12.36 31.91
N LEU A 33 2.57 -11.77 31.91
CA LEU A 33 3.41 -11.61 33.09
C LEU A 33 2.73 -10.75 34.16
N ASN A 34 2.11 -9.65 33.77
CA ASN A 34 1.38 -8.78 34.68
C ASN A 34 0.16 -9.50 35.26
N ASN A 35 -0.57 -10.28 34.46
CA ASN A 35 -1.70 -11.09 34.93
C ASN A 35 -1.22 -12.16 35.90
N ALA A 36 -0.15 -12.88 35.61
CA ALA A 36 0.41 -13.88 36.51
C ALA A 36 0.88 -13.27 37.84
N LYS A 37 1.55 -12.11 37.79
CA LYS A 37 1.98 -11.36 39.00
C LYS A 37 0.78 -10.91 39.84
N ASN A 38 -0.27 -10.39 39.18
CA ASN A 38 -1.49 -9.96 39.88
C ASN A 38 -2.22 -11.14 40.51
N ASN A 39 -2.30 -12.28 39.86
CA ASN A 39 -2.90 -13.51 40.39
C ASN A 39 -2.12 -14.00 41.63
N LEU A 40 -0.78 -14.01 41.59
CA LEU A 40 0.03 -14.36 42.75
C LEU A 40 -0.16 -13.40 43.93
N ASN A 41 -0.35 -12.11 43.67
CA ASN A 41 -0.58 -11.11 44.71
C ASN A 41 -2.03 -11.08 45.27
N SER A 42 -3.01 -11.57 44.49
CA SER A 42 -4.42 -11.54 44.86
C SER A 42 -4.87 -12.79 45.65
N ASP A 43 -4.08 -13.87 45.59
CA ASP A 43 -4.46 -15.14 46.20
C ASP A 43 -3.93 -15.20 47.63
N SER A 44 -4.83 -14.97 48.62
CA SER A 44 -4.53 -14.98 50.04
C SER A 44 -4.10 -16.39 50.58
N VAL A 45 -4.12 -17.38 49.71
CA VAL A 45 -3.71 -18.78 50.05
C VAL A 45 -2.20 -18.97 49.75
N PHE A 46 -1.58 -18.12 48.94
CA PHE A 46 -0.16 -18.19 48.60
C PHE A 46 0.63 -17.10 49.34
N MET A 47 0.84 -17.28 50.63
CA MET A 47 1.70 -16.40 51.44
C MET A 47 2.96 -17.10 51.89
N GLY A 48 4.11 -16.43 51.83
CA GLY A 48 5.35 -16.92 52.39
C GLY A 48 6.57 -16.76 51.42
N PRO A 49 7.76 -17.18 51.84
CA PRO A 49 9.02 -16.97 51.14
C PRO A 49 9.08 -17.46 49.67
N ILE A 50 8.25 -18.47 49.34
CA ILE A 50 8.16 -19.01 47.97
C ILE A 50 7.40 -18.03 47.07
N CYS A 51 6.30 -17.45 47.57
CA CYS A 51 5.53 -16.44 46.85
C CYS A 51 6.37 -15.19 46.62
N ASP A 52 7.06 -14.70 47.63
CA ASP A 52 7.94 -13.55 47.55
C ASP A 52 9.05 -13.76 46.51
N ASN A 53 9.64 -14.96 46.46
CA ASN A 53 10.66 -15.30 45.46
C ASN A 53 10.08 -15.35 44.03
N CYS A 54 8.83 -15.89 43.88
CA CYS A 54 8.15 -15.88 42.59
C CYS A 54 7.85 -14.46 42.12
N VAL A 55 7.30 -13.61 42.97
CA VAL A 55 7.02 -12.20 42.66
C VAL A 55 8.28 -11.44 42.27
N GLU A 56 9.39 -11.66 42.99
CA GLU A 56 10.69 -11.06 42.64
C GLU A 56 11.20 -11.52 41.26
N LYS A 57 11.09 -12.83 40.96
CA LYS A 57 11.50 -13.37 39.64
C LYS A 57 10.64 -12.84 38.51
N PHE A 58 9.31 -12.74 38.72
CA PHE A 58 8.41 -12.14 37.74
C PHE A 58 8.72 -10.65 37.54
N GLY A 59 9.07 -9.90 38.59
CA GLY A 59 9.53 -8.52 38.47
C GLY A 59 10.81 -8.39 37.66
N LYS A 60 11.78 -9.28 37.85
CA LYS A 60 13.01 -9.30 37.06
C LYS A 60 12.76 -9.67 35.61
N LEU A 61 11.80 -10.55 35.33
CA LEU A 61 11.42 -10.94 33.99
C LEU A 61 10.70 -9.79 33.26
N ASP A 62 9.77 -9.11 33.94
CA ASP A 62 9.07 -7.94 33.45
C ASP A 62 10.06 -6.81 33.06
N THR A 63 11.06 -6.56 33.92
CA THR A 63 12.14 -5.62 33.62
C THR A 63 12.92 -5.99 32.36
N LYS A 64 13.22 -7.29 32.16
CA LYS A 64 13.90 -7.77 30.96
C LYS A 64 13.05 -7.64 29.73
N VAL A 65 11.75 -8.00 29.80
CA VAL A 65 10.82 -7.84 28.68
C VAL A 65 10.66 -6.36 28.30
N SER A 66 10.50 -5.48 29.28
CA SER A 66 10.45 -4.03 29.06
C SER A 66 11.72 -3.48 28.41
N SER A 67 12.90 -4.00 28.81
CA SER A 67 14.17 -3.64 28.16
C SER A 67 14.24 -4.14 26.71
N MET A 68 13.72 -5.34 26.42
CA MET A 68 13.64 -5.86 25.05
C MET A 68 12.69 -5.02 24.19
N VAL A 69 11.49 -4.68 24.68
CA VAL A 69 10.56 -3.76 24.00
C VAL A 69 11.26 -2.46 23.64
N ASN A 70 11.95 -1.83 24.60
CA ASN A 70 12.67 -0.58 24.36
C ASN A 70 13.82 -0.73 23.33
N ASN A 71 14.51 -1.86 23.32
CA ASN A 71 15.57 -2.12 22.34
C ASN A 71 15.00 -2.31 20.93
N TYR A 72 13.91 -3.06 20.79
CA TYR A 72 13.23 -3.22 19.49
C TYR A 72 12.62 -1.89 18.99
N LYS A 73 12.10 -1.07 19.91
CA LYS A 73 11.68 0.29 19.60
C LYS A 73 12.81 1.12 19.00
N LYS A 74 14.01 1.11 19.62
CA LYS A 74 15.20 1.80 19.10
C LYS A 74 15.65 1.25 17.74
N ILE A 75 15.56 -0.06 17.53
CA ILE A 75 15.85 -0.66 16.22
C ILE A 75 14.86 -0.15 15.17
N GLY A 76 13.55 -0.07 15.50
CA GLY A 76 12.54 0.50 14.63
C GLY A 76 12.81 1.98 14.30
N GLU A 77 13.18 2.78 15.30
CA GLU A 77 13.57 4.19 15.14
C GLU A 77 14.80 4.31 14.21
N TYR A 78 15.85 3.50 14.44
CA TYR A 78 17.05 3.48 13.61
C TYR A 78 16.75 3.08 12.16
N LEU A 79 15.93 2.05 11.95
CA LEU A 79 15.51 1.64 10.64
C LEU A 79 14.70 2.73 9.93
N ASN A 80 13.85 3.44 10.67
CA ASN A 80 13.08 4.57 10.15
C ASN A 80 13.98 5.77 9.80
N GLU A 81 14.91 6.15 10.66
CA GLU A 81 15.88 7.23 10.40
C GLU A 81 16.73 6.91 9.18
N THR A 82 17.19 5.66 9.06
CA THR A 82 17.96 5.21 7.92
C THR A 82 17.14 5.32 6.63
N ALA A 83 15.86 4.90 6.64
CA ALA A 83 14.97 5.06 5.50
C ALA A 83 14.75 6.53 5.12
N VAL A 84 14.57 7.39 6.12
CA VAL A 84 14.41 8.85 5.91
C VAL A 84 15.68 9.48 5.33
N GLU A 85 16.87 9.08 5.79
CA GLU A 85 18.13 9.60 5.25
C GLU A 85 18.36 9.18 3.80
N TYR A 86 18.07 7.93 3.47
CA TYR A 86 18.11 7.46 2.08
C TYR A 86 17.12 8.17 1.18
N THR A 87 15.93 8.55 1.69
CA THR A 87 14.94 9.32 0.92
C THR A 87 15.26 10.80 0.76
N LYS A 88 16.08 11.39 1.64
CA LYS A 88 16.52 12.80 1.51
C LYS A 88 17.51 13.02 0.37
N GLY A 89 18.24 11.99 -0.04
CA GLY A 89 19.18 12.05 -1.17
C GLY A 89 18.52 12.12 -2.55
N ASP A 90 17.25 11.73 -2.67
CA ASP A 90 16.53 11.68 -3.94
C ASP A 90 15.39 12.70 -3.99
N THR A 91 15.65 13.84 -4.64
CA THR A 91 14.67 14.92 -4.77
C THR A 91 13.60 14.67 -5.84
N LYS A 92 13.61 13.52 -6.53
CA LYS A 92 12.72 13.26 -7.68
C LYS A 92 11.92 11.97 -7.63
N SER A 93 12.17 11.06 -6.71
CA SER A 93 11.51 9.76 -6.65
C SER A 93 10.87 9.50 -5.28
N ALA A 94 9.92 8.60 -5.21
CA ALA A 94 9.04 8.29 -4.09
C ALA A 94 9.62 8.53 -2.68
N LYS A 95 8.98 9.40 -1.90
CA LYS A 95 9.24 9.54 -0.47
C LYS A 95 8.38 8.56 0.31
N LYS A 96 8.96 7.46 0.76
CA LYS A 96 8.33 6.62 1.78
C LYS A 96 8.69 7.17 3.15
N ILE A 97 7.73 7.69 3.88
CA ILE A 97 7.89 8.04 5.28
C ILE A 97 7.38 6.85 6.11
N LEU A 98 8.29 6.15 6.77
CA LEU A 98 7.90 5.23 7.83
C LEU A 98 7.66 6.07 9.08
N LYS A 99 6.43 6.07 9.58
CA LYS A 99 6.13 6.67 10.87
C LYS A 99 6.15 5.61 11.95
N PHE A 100 6.83 5.92 13.03
CA PHE A 100 6.80 5.16 14.25
C PHE A 100 5.91 5.90 15.23
N GLU A 101 4.69 5.40 15.42
CA GLU A 101 3.72 5.97 16.35
C GLU A 101 3.28 4.91 17.35
N ASN A 102 3.34 5.22 18.63
CA ASN A 102 2.87 4.36 19.74
C ASN A 102 3.50 2.95 19.80
N GLY A 103 4.72 2.78 19.30
CA GLY A 103 5.40 1.49 19.30
C GLY A 103 5.13 0.64 18.05
N GLU A 104 4.33 1.12 17.11
CA GLU A 104 4.07 0.46 15.82
C GLU A 104 4.76 1.20 14.67
N ILE A 105 5.33 0.46 13.74
CA ILE A 105 5.85 1.01 12.50
C ILE A 105 4.70 1.01 11.50
N THR A 106 4.10 2.17 11.28
CA THR A 106 3.12 2.35 10.22
C THR A 106 3.81 2.84 8.95
N SER A 107 3.59 2.19 7.82
CA SER A 107 3.95 2.75 6.53
C SER A 107 3.00 3.90 6.25
N SER A 108 3.45 5.14 6.43
CA SER A 108 2.73 6.24 5.81
C SER A 108 2.92 6.12 4.31
N ASN A 109 1.85 6.33 3.59
CA ASN A 109 1.72 6.15 2.16
C ASN A 109 2.96 6.56 1.38
N PHE A 110 3.39 5.70 0.46
CA PHE A 110 4.31 6.10 -0.59
C PHE A 110 3.72 7.31 -1.31
N VAL A 111 4.44 8.41 -1.31
CA VAL A 111 4.12 9.51 -2.20
C VAL A 111 5.13 9.45 -3.34
N VAL A 112 4.68 8.96 -4.49
CA VAL A 112 5.45 9.04 -5.72
C VAL A 112 5.35 10.47 -6.24
N ASP A 113 6.48 11.08 -6.52
CA ASP A 113 6.58 12.38 -7.17
C ASP A 113 7.54 12.27 -8.36
N THR A 114 7.00 11.98 -9.53
CA THR A 114 7.75 11.91 -10.80
C THR A 114 7.76 13.24 -11.54
N GLY A 115 7.13 14.27 -10.97
CA GLY A 115 6.89 15.57 -11.60
C GLY A 115 5.63 15.59 -12.48
N ASN A 116 4.86 14.50 -12.54
CA ASN A 116 3.54 14.46 -13.18
C ASN A 116 2.45 14.33 -12.13
N ALA A 117 1.96 15.45 -11.63
CA ALA A 117 1.05 15.54 -10.50
C ALA A 117 -0.20 14.65 -10.65
N THR A 118 -0.77 14.52 -11.86
CA THR A 118 -1.97 13.70 -12.07
C THR A 118 -1.65 12.20 -12.02
N LYS A 119 -0.60 11.76 -12.70
CA LYS A 119 -0.17 10.36 -12.66
C LYS A 119 0.24 9.94 -11.25
N ASP A 120 0.98 10.81 -10.56
CA ASP A 120 1.46 10.55 -9.21
C ASP A 120 0.29 10.47 -8.21
N ALA A 121 -0.71 11.34 -8.34
CA ALA A 121 -1.92 11.29 -7.52
C ALA A 121 -2.73 10.00 -7.76
N ILE A 122 -2.86 9.55 -9.01
CA ILE A 122 -3.51 8.27 -9.36
C ILE A 122 -2.73 7.10 -8.75
N PHE A 123 -1.39 7.09 -8.94
CA PHE A 123 -0.54 6.05 -8.38
C PHE A 123 -0.69 5.96 -6.86
N ASN A 124 -0.55 7.09 -6.18
CA ASN A 124 -0.63 7.16 -4.72
C ASN A 124 -2.01 6.73 -4.20
N TYR A 125 -3.08 7.13 -4.87
CA TYR A 125 -4.44 6.71 -4.51
C TYR A 125 -4.59 5.17 -4.61
N LEU A 126 -4.21 4.58 -5.73
CA LEU A 126 -4.33 3.13 -5.95
C LEU A 126 -3.41 2.31 -5.02
N ALA A 127 -2.23 2.83 -4.70
CA ALA A 127 -1.34 2.22 -3.71
C ALA A 127 -1.98 2.18 -2.31
N ASN A 128 -2.68 3.26 -1.92
CA ASN A 128 -3.44 3.32 -0.67
C ASN A 128 -4.61 2.35 -0.63
N GLU A 129 -5.19 2.02 -1.79
CA GLU A 129 -6.24 1.01 -1.93
C GLU A 129 -5.70 -0.43 -1.93
N GLY A 130 -4.40 -0.61 -1.78
CA GLY A 130 -3.73 -1.91 -1.61
C GLY A 130 -3.21 -2.56 -2.89
N PHE A 131 -3.30 -1.90 -4.04
CA PHE A 131 -2.68 -2.41 -5.27
C PHE A 131 -1.16 -2.31 -5.20
N ASN A 132 -0.47 -3.32 -5.71
CA ASN A 132 0.98 -3.27 -5.89
C ASN A 132 1.38 -2.50 -7.15
N ASN A 133 2.65 -2.15 -7.29
CA ASN A 133 3.16 -1.31 -8.36
C ASN A 133 2.86 -1.89 -9.76
N ALA A 134 2.94 -3.20 -9.94
CA ALA A 134 2.64 -3.86 -11.21
C ALA A 134 1.17 -3.70 -11.60
N ALA A 135 0.25 -3.92 -10.66
CA ALA A 135 -1.17 -3.70 -10.87
C ALA A 135 -1.47 -2.23 -11.22
N ILE A 136 -0.85 -1.29 -10.49
CA ILE A 136 -1.02 0.15 -10.73
C ILE A 136 -0.50 0.56 -12.11
N CYS A 137 0.69 0.10 -12.51
CA CYS A 137 1.22 0.34 -13.86
C CYS A 137 0.24 -0.15 -14.94
N GLY A 138 -0.36 -1.33 -14.74
CA GLY A 138 -1.36 -1.88 -15.64
C GLY A 138 -2.63 -1.04 -15.74
N ILE A 139 -3.15 -0.58 -14.60
CA ILE A 139 -4.33 0.28 -14.52
C ILE A 139 -4.04 1.63 -15.19
N MET A 140 -2.92 2.26 -14.88
CA MET A 140 -2.53 3.56 -15.44
C MET A 140 -2.30 3.50 -16.95
N ALA A 141 -1.71 2.43 -17.49
CA ALA A 141 -1.56 2.25 -18.93
C ALA A 141 -2.91 2.16 -19.66
N ASN A 142 -3.93 1.62 -19.01
CA ASN A 142 -5.30 1.61 -19.50
C ASN A 142 -5.90 3.04 -19.44
N MET A 143 -5.84 3.73 -18.31
CA MET A 143 -6.34 5.10 -18.17
C MET A 143 -5.71 6.06 -19.18
N GLU A 144 -4.41 5.94 -19.45
CA GLU A 144 -3.77 6.72 -20.52
C GLU A 144 -4.37 6.42 -21.89
N SER A 145 -4.65 5.15 -22.16
CA SER A 145 -5.20 4.73 -23.45
C SER A 145 -6.67 5.14 -23.63
N GLU A 146 -7.43 5.24 -22.53
CA GLU A 146 -8.83 5.66 -22.53
C GLU A 146 -8.99 7.19 -22.64
N SER A 147 -8.22 7.94 -21.87
CA SER A 147 -8.47 9.37 -21.67
C SER A 147 -7.23 10.26 -21.73
N SER A 148 -6.04 9.68 -21.85
CA SER A 148 -4.77 10.40 -21.58
C SER A 148 -4.77 11.08 -20.21
N PHE A 149 -5.37 10.45 -19.20
CA PHE A 149 -5.56 10.96 -17.84
C PHE A 149 -6.44 12.21 -17.72
N ARG A 150 -7.23 12.53 -18.76
CA ARG A 150 -8.15 13.66 -18.71
C ARG A 150 -9.43 13.28 -17.98
N LEU A 151 -9.74 14.04 -16.94
CA LEU A 151 -10.93 13.83 -16.11
C LEU A 151 -12.24 14.23 -16.83
N ASP A 152 -12.14 15.07 -17.83
CA ASP A 152 -13.26 15.59 -18.63
C ASP A 152 -13.32 14.98 -20.04
N ALA A 153 -12.55 13.92 -20.29
CA ALA A 153 -12.51 13.28 -21.59
C ALA A 153 -13.90 12.76 -22.00
N LEU A 154 -14.37 13.18 -23.15
CA LEU A 154 -15.58 12.67 -23.79
C LEU A 154 -15.20 11.81 -24.98
N GLY A 155 -15.65 10.56 -24.98
CA GLY A 155 -15.49 9.59 -26.05
C GLY A 155 -16.82 9.11 -26.61
N ASP A 156 -16.78 8.25 -27.63
CA ASP A 156 -17.93 7.59 -28.25
C ASP A 156 -19.07 8.56 -28.59
N ASN A 157 -18.74 9.67 -29.27
CA ASN A 157 -19.68 10.75 -29.59
C ASN A 157 -20.41 11.33 -28.36
N GLY A 158 -19.75 11.39 -27.21
CA GLY A 158 -20.27 11.97 -25.98
C GLY A 158 -21.01 11.00 -25.07
N SER A 159 -20.89 9.69 -25.29
CA SER A 159 -21.49 8.66 -24.43
C SER A 159 -20.54 8.00 -23.45
N SER A 160 -19.22 8.28 -23.53
CA SER A 160 -18.19 7.83 -22.60
C SER A 160 -17.51 9.01 -21.92
N TYR A 161 -17.11 8.86 -20.64
CA TYR A 161 -16.60 9.97 -19.84
C TYR A 161 -15.44 9.59 -18.90
N GLY A 162 -14.48 10.49 -18.78
CA GLY A 162 -13.45 10.52 -17.75
C GLY A 162 -12.34 9.48 -17.91
N LEU A 163 -11.62 9.20 -16.82
CA LEU A 163 -10.40 8.40 -16.78
C LEU A 163 -10.53 7.02 -17.43
N CYS A 164 -11.63 6.30 -17.14
CA CYS A 164 -11.87 4.94 -17.63
C CYS A 164 -12.95 4.92 -18.72
N GLN A 165 -13.26 6.06 -19.33
CA GLN A 165 -14.29 6.18 -20.38
C GLN A 165 -15.57 5.41 -20.05
N TRP A 166 -16.09 5.66 -18.82
CA TRP A 166 -17.34 5.04 -18.39
C TRP A 166 -18.46 5.32 -19.37
N HIS A 167 -19.02 4.25 -19.96
CA HIS A 167 -19.99 4.35 -21.03
C HIS A 167 -21.44 4.26 -20.50
N ASN A 168 -22.32 5.11 -20.98
CA ASN A 168 -23.78 5.09 -20.76
C ASN A 168 -24.17 4.92 -19.27
N GLU A 169 -24.62 3.71 -18.90
CA GLU A 169 -25.10 3.39 -17.55
C GLU A 169 -23.98 3.50 -16.49
N ARG A 170 -22.76 3.13 -16.85
CA ARG A 170 -21.60 3.26 -15.96
C ARG A 170 -21.30 4.73 -15.67
N TRP A 171 -21.41 5.62 -16.66
CA TRP A 171 -21.27 7.06 -16.43
C TRP A 171 -22.41 7.61 -15.57
N THR A 172 -23.64 7.16 -15.78
CA THR A 172 -24.77 7.53 -14.92
C THR A 172 -24.52 7.08 -13.47
N ALA A 173 -23.96 5.89 -13.28
CA ALA A 173 -23.60 5.39 -11.96
C ALA A 173 -22.46 6.22 -11.30
N LEU A 174 -21.44 6.63 -12.07
CA LEU A 174 -20.41 7.57 -11.60
C LEU A 174 -21.03 8.88 -11.07
N ARG A 175 -21.94 9.49 -11.85
CA ARG A 175 -22.65 10.72 -11.43
C ARG A 175 -23.43 10.53 -10.13
N ASN A 176 -24.17 9.41 -10.06
CA ASN A 176 -24.95 9.11 -8.87
C ASN A 176 -24.05 8.91 -7.64
N TYR A 177 -22.94 8.18 -7.80
CA TYR A 177 -21.95 8.00 -6.74
C TYR A 177 -21.38 9.34 -6.26
N CYS A 178 -20.96 10.20 -7.21
CA CYS A 178 -20.42 11.52 -6.88
C CYS A 178 -21.45 12.39 -6.17
N ASN A 179 -22.70 12.45 -6.66
CA ASN A 179 -23.76 13.22 -6.05
C ASN A 179 -24.06 12.76 -4.60
N GLN A 180 -24.09 11.44 -4.36
CA GLN A 180 -24.32 10.87 -3.02
C GLN A 180 -23.21 11.16 -2.04
N ASN A 181 -21.97 11.34 -2.52
CA ASN A 181 -20.79 11.58 -1.70
C ASN A 181 -20.34 13.05 -1.68
N GLY A 182 -21.10 13.96 -2.30
CA GLY A 182 -20.76 15.39 -2.36
C GLY A 182 -19.51 15.69 -3.20
N LEU A 183 -19.20 14.83 -4.17
CA LEU A 183 -18.02 14.92 -5.06
C LEU A 183 -18.41 15.42 -6.44
N SER A 184 -17.44 15.92 -7.20
CA SER A 184 -17.61 16.25 -8.61
C SER A 184 -17.25 15.04 -9.48
N GLU A 185 -18.07 14.75 -10.53
CA GLU A 185 -17.74 13.72 -11.53
C GLU A 185 -16.49 14.05 -12.34
N SER A 186 -16.07 15.32 -12.39
CA SER A 186 -14.85 15.78 -13.04
C SER A 186 -13.65 15.89 -12.09
N SER A 187 -13.79 15.49 -10.83
CA SER A 187 -12.68 15.46 -9.88
C SER A 187 -11.97 14.11 -9.89
N LEU A 188 -10.67 14.13 -9.60
CA LEU A 188 -9.88 12.91 -9.46
C LEU A 188 -10.43 12.02 -8.33
N GLU A 189 -10.76 12.63 -7.20
CA GLU A 189 -11.34 11.95 -6.04
C GLU A 189 -12.68 11.28 -6.39
N GLY A 190 -13.56 11.97 -7.10
CA GLY A 190 -14.84 11.42 -7.53
C GLY A 190 -14.68 10.22 -8.46
N GLN A 191 -13.80 10.31 -9.44
CA GLN A 191 -13.58 9.24 -10.41
C GLN A 191 -12.84 8.03 -9.84
N LEU A 192 -11.79 8.24 -9.05
CA LEU A 192 -11.08 7.15 -8.39
C LEU A 192 -11.92 6.50 -7.29
N GLY A 193 -12.68 7.30 -6.53
CA GLY A 193 -13.63 6.78 -5.54
C GLY A 193 -14.70 5.90 -6.18
N TYR A 194 -15.30 6.34 -7.30
CA TYR A 194 -16.26 5.53 -8.03
C TYR A 194 -15.62 4.26 -8.63
N LEU A 195 -14.40 4.36 -9.18
CA LEU A 195 -13.67 3.20 -9.67
C LEU A 195 -13.54 2.12 -8.59
N MET A 196 -13.14 2.50 -7.38
CA MET A 196 -13.02 1.55 -6.27
C MET A 196 -14.38 0.99 -5.83
N TYR A 197 -15.40 1.84 -5.80
CA TYR A 197 -16.78 1.39 -5.55
C TYR A 197 -17.23 0.34 -6.59
N GLU A 198 -17.04 0.64 -7.87
CA GLU A 198 -17.41 -0.26 -8.98
C GLU A 198 -16.64 -1.59 -8.92
N LEU A 199 -15.32 -1.56 -8.70
CA LEU A 199 -14.49 -2.75 -8.58
C LEU A 199 -14.93 -3.63 -7.42
N LYS A 200 -15.13 -3.05 -6.24
CA LYS A 200 -15.47 -3.80 -5.02
C LYS A 200 -16.89 -4.40 -5.08
N ASN A 201 -17.84 -3.71 -5.71
CA ASN A 201 -19.26 -4.13 -5.71
C ASN A 201 -19.67 -4.90 -6.97
N ASN A 202 -19.16 -4.51 -8.14
CA ASN A 202 -19.62 -5.09 -9.41
C ASN A 202 -18.60 -6.06 -10.02
N TYR A 203 -17.32 -5.96 -9.62
CA TYR A 203 -16.20 -6.74 -10.17
C TYR A 203 -15.32 -7.35 -9.05
N SER A 204 -15.91 -7.80 -7.94
CA SER A 204 -15.16 -8.23 -6.75
C SER A 204 -14.12 -9.34 -7.02
N ASN A 205 -14.45 -10.32 -7.85
CA ASN A 205 -13.48 -11.37 -8.22
C ASN A 205 -12.30 -10.79 -9.01
N PHE A 206 -12.57 -9.94 -9.99
CA PHE A 206 -11.56 -9.26 -10.77
C PHE A 206 -10.70 -8.32 -9.91
N TYR A 207 -11.33 -7.58 -8.98
CA TYR A 207 -10.63 -6.76 -8.00
C TYR A 207 -9.61 -7.58 -7.20
N ASN A 208 -10.04 -8.73 -6.67
CA ASN A 208 -9.16 -9.65 -5.94
C ASN A 208 -8.03 -10.21 -6.82
N GLU A 209 -8.29 -10.52 -8.10
CA GLU A 209 -7.24 -10.93 -9.03
C GLU A 209 -6.20 -9.83 -9.24
N MET A 210 -6.65 -8.58 -9.37
CA MET A 210 -5.75 -7.44 -9.55
C MET A 210 -4.89 -7.16 -8.30
N LEU A 211 -5.42 -7.37 -7.09
CA LEU A 211 -4.64 -7.26 -5.84
C LEU A 211 -3.53 -8.32 -5.73
N ASN A 212 -3.71 -9.47 -6.39
CA ASN A 212 -2.78 -10.61 -6.33
C ASN A 212 -1.88 -10.74 -7.57
N VAL A 213 -1.82 -9.74 -8.43
CA VAL A 213 -0.88 -9.71 -9.56
C VAL A 213 0.56 -9.77 -9.03
N PRO A 214 1.46 -10.60 -9.59
CA PRO A 214 2.87 -10.59 -9.24
C PRO A 214 3.49 -9.20 -9.40
N ASN A 215 4.19 -8.71 -8.38
CA ASN A 215 4.80 -7.37 -8.44
C ASN A 215 6.12 -7.39 -9.22
N THR A 216 6.02 -7.59 -10.52
CA THR A 216 7.12 -7.70 -11.47
C THR A 216 6.79 -6.96 -12.77
N GLN A 217 7.80 -6.73 -13.62
CA GLN A 217 7.62 -6.14 -14.95
C GLN A 217 6.62 -6.93 -15.79
N GLN A 218 6.71 -8.27 -15.79
CA GLN A 218 5.74 -9.14 -16.46
C GLN A 218 4.34 -9.02 -15.83
N GLY A 219 4.27 -8.91 -14.50
CA GLY A 219 3.00 -8.67 -13.80
C GLY A 219 2.33 -7.36 -14.22
N ALA A 220 3.10 -6.30 -14.51
CA ALA A 220 2.55 -5.05 -15.04
C ALA A 220 1.91 -5.25 -16.44
N TYR A 221 2.56 -6.03 -17.31
CA TYR A 221 1.98 -6.44 -18.59
C TYR A 221 0.67 -7.21 -18.37
N ASP A 222 0.69 -8.23 -17.54
CA ASP A 222 -0.44 -9.13 -17.30
C ASP A 222 -1.62 -8.36 -16.66
N ALA A 223 -1.33 -7.44 -15.75
CA ALA A 223 -2.33 -6.56 -15.15
C ALA A 223 -3.03 -5.67 -16.20
N ALA A 224 -2.24 -5.03 -17.08
CA ALA A 224 -2.80 -4.19 -18.14
C ALA A 224 -3.64 -4.98 -19.12
N TYR A 225 -3.16 -6.14 -19.53
CA TYR A 225 -3.89 -7.05 -20.41
C TYR A 225 -5.22 -7.49 -19.79
N LYS A 226 -5.17 -8.00 -18.54
CA LYS A 226 -6.35 -8.40 -17.78
C LYS A 226 -7.36 -7.27 -17.63
N TRP A 227 -6.90 -6.08 -17.27
CA TRP A 227 -7.74 -4.91 -17.12
C TRP A 227 -8.48 -4.60 -18.43
N THR A 228 -7.75 -4.59 -19.54
CA THR A 228 -8.32 -4.36 -20.87
C THR A 228 -9.42 -5.35 -21.21
N VAL A 229 -9.17 -6.65 -21.06
CA VAL A 229 -10.11 -7.69 -21.51
C VAL A 229 -11.28 -7.94 -20.57
N SER A 230 -11.11 -7.65 -19.28
CA SER A 230 -12.11 -7.95 -18.26
C SER A 230 -12.90 -6.74 -17.78
N PHE A 231 -12.30 -5.55 -17.77
CA PHE A 231 -12.92 -4.33 -17.26
C PHE A 231 -13.30 -3.34 -18.36
N GLU A 232 -12.36 -2.98 -19.27
CA GLU A 232 -12.63 -2.01 -20.35
C GLU A 232 -13.40 -2.63 -21.53
N ARG A 233 -13.03 -3.82 -21.95
CA ARG A 233 -13.67 -4.63 -23.01
C ARG A 233 -13.87 -3.89 -24.34
N PRO A 234 -12.80 -3.30 -24.92
CA PRO A 234 -12.91 -2.67 -26.24
C PRO A 234 -13.22 -3.72 -27.33
N ALA A 235 -13.68 -3.27 -28.49
CA ALA A 235 -14.04 -4.15 -29.62
C ALA A 235 -12.91 -5.12 -30.04
N ASN A 236 -11.64 -4.67 -29.99
CA ASN A 236 -10.45 -5.51 -30.17
C ASN A 236 -9.72 -5.67 -28.83
N ALA A 237 -10.33 -6.38 -27.90
CA ALA A 237 -9.80 -6.54 -26.55
C ALA A 237 -8.41 -7.19 -26.49
N ASP A 238 -8.15 -8.22 -27.30
CA ASP A 238 -6.84 -8.91 -27.34
C ASP A 238 -5.73 -7.99 -27.87
N GLY A 239 -5.92 -7.33 -29.00
CA GLY A 239 -4.95 -6.41 -29.56
C GLY A 239 -4.69 -5.19 -28.67
N ALA A 240 -5.76 -4.60 -28.12
CA ALA A 240 -5.65 -3.51 -27.15
C ALA A 240 -4.93 -3.95 -25.88
N GLY A 241 -5.25 -5.14 -25.35
CA GLY A 241 -4.63 -5.71 -24.16
C GLY A 241 -3.13 -5.90 -24.33
N ARG A 242 -2.67 -6.45 -25.46
CA ARG A 242 -1.23 -6.58 -25.74
C ARG A 242 -0.53 -5.23 -25.85
N SER A 243 -1.16 -4.25 -26.50
CA SER A 243 -0.61 -2.89 -26.63
C SER A 243 -0.47 -2.21 -25.26
N ARG A 244 -1.51 -2.29 -24.41
CA ARG A 244 -1.51 -1.71 -23.07
C ARG A 244 -0.58 -2.48 -22.12
N GLY A 245 -0.47 -3.81 -22.30
CA GLY A 245 0.52 -4.63 -21.60
C GLY A 245 1.96 -4.17 -21.89
N SER A 246 2.30 -4.03 -23.19
CA SER A 246 3.60 -3.52 -23.59
C SER A 246 3.87 -2.11 -23.07
N LYS A 247 2.84 -1.25 -23.00
CA LYS A 247 2.94 0.08 -22.43
C LYS A 247 3.22 0.01 -20.91
N ALA A 248 2.51 -0.83 -20.17
CA ALA A 248 2.64 -0.95 -18.72
C ALA A 248 4.02 -1.44 -18.26
N GLN A 249 4.68 -2.28 -19.05
CA GLN A 249 6.00 -2.82 -18.73
C GLN A 249 7.17 -1.96 -19.21
N ASN A 250 6.92 -0.84 -19.91
CA ASN A 250 7.98 0.03 -20.42
C ASN A 250 8.50 1.04 -19.38
N ASP A 251 9.50 1.85 -19.77
CA ASP A 251 10.16 2.82 -18.91
C ASP A 251 9.22 3.91 -18.37
N ASN A 252 8.15 4.26 -19.11
CA ASN A 252 7.21 5.29 -18.67
C ASN A 252 6.28 4.84 -17.54
N TYR A 253 6.15 3.53 -17.32
CA TYR A 253 5.35 2.95 -16.24
C TYR A 253 6.20 2.09 -15.32
N TRP A 254 6.55 0.84 -15.73
CA TRP A 254 7.36 -0.01 -14.86
C TRP A 254 8.73 0.59 -14.57
N GLY A 255 9.37 1.22 -15.57
CA GLY A 255 10.62 1.94 -15.38
C GLY A 255 10.52 3.14 -14.42
N THR A 256 9.35 3.74 -14.28
CA THR A 256 9.12 4.90 -13.41
C THR A 256 8.52 4.52 -12.07
N TYR A 257 7.55 3.59 -12.05
CA TYR A 257 6.72 3.25 -10.90
C TYR A 257 6.97 1.83 -10.36
N GLY A 258 7.73 0.98 -11.07
CA GLY A 258 8.10 -0.36 -10.62
C GLY A 258 9.11 -0.34 -9.48
N LEU A 259 9.14 -1.40 -8.67
CA LEU A 259 10.03 -1.51 -7.50
C LEU A 259 11.51 -1.37 -7.83
N ASP A 260 11.94 -1.89 -9.01
CA ASP A 260 13.34 -1.88 -9.44
C ASP A 260 13.83 -0.48 -9.84
N ASN A 261 12.95 0.48 -9.97
CA ASN A 261 13.23 1.82 -10.47
C ASN A 261 12.83 2.94 -9.49
N ILE A 262 12.26 2.59 -8.34
CA ILE A 262 12.20 3.51 -7.22
C ILE A 262 13.63 3.63 -6.69
N LYS A 263 14.44 4.44 -7.38
CA LYS A 263 15.76 4.82 -6.89
C LYS A 263 15.56 5.65 -5.65
N LEU A 264 15.76 5.03 -4.51
CA LEU A 264 16.04 5.75 -3.28
C LEU A 264 17.47 6.28 -3.44
N THR A 265 17.63 7.49 -3.94
CA THR A 265 18.94 8.19 -4.01
C THR A 265 19.13 9.05 -2.79
#